data_b8f0b0c62a21d82ed6880275e1819d17
#
_entry.id   b8f0b0c62a21d82ed6880275e1819d17
#
_cell.length_a   1.000
_cell.length_b   1.000
_cell.length_c   1.000
_cell.angle_alpha   90.00
_cell.angle_beta   90.00
_cell.angle_gamma   90.00
#
_symmetry.space_group_name_H-M   'P 1'
#
loop_
_entity.id
_entity.type
_entity.pdbx_description
1 polymer ?
#
loop_
_entity_poly.entity_id
_entity_poly.type
_entity_poly.pdbx_seq_one_letter_code
_entity_poly.pdbx_strand_id
1 'polypeptide(L)'
;MSAVAVAVFIFFFGLVTVLGFVAAHWRKADLDSLHEWGLAGRRFGTVITWFLIGGDLYTAYTFIAVPALVFGAGAMGFFAVPYTILVYPFAFMVMPRLWAVAHRRGYVTAADFVRGRHGSPLLALAVAVTGILATMPYIALQLVGIQVVVAALGFPTAGLWGELPLIISFAILAAYTYTSGLRAPAMIAIVKDILIYVTIIAAIIVIPEKLGGYGAIFGHVPVGKLLLKAPDGGSLNGFSAYLTLAVGSALALLLYPHSLTAILSSSGGNTLRRNMALLPAYSFVLGLIALLGYMALAAGVDKLPQFAGYFGEYKQNFAVPALFLSVFPDWFVGVAFAAIAIGALVPAAIMSIAAANLFTRNIYREFVKPGCTPAEETQMAKWVSLIVKVGAVAFAIGLPQQFAINLQLLGGVLIIQTLPAVVIGLYTTWFDHRGLLAGWLAGIVGGTWMMAAQQFKSPTYLLHVGGLTIPGYAALYALLLNLVVAAAVTPLCRAAGLRRANDETTAGDYADAMRS
;
A
#
# COMPACT_ATOMS: atom_id res chain seq x y z
N MET A 1 1.91 7.74 31.35
CA MET A 1 1.26 8.51 30.27
C MET A 1 1.64 9.98 30.45
N SER A 2 2.27 10.58 29.44
CA SER A 2 2.54 12.02 29.46
C SER A 2 1.32 12.79 28.95
N ALA A 3 0.73 13.62 29.79
CA ALA A 3 -0.41 14.48 29.40
C ALA A 3 -0.05 15.42 28.24
N VAL A 4 1.21 15.86 28.17
CA VAL A 4 1.71 16.73 27.10
C VAL A 4 1.74 15.97 25.76
N ALA A 5 2.28 14.75 25.72
CA ALA A 5 2.31 13.95 24.49
C ALA A 5 0.89 13.67 23.97
N VAL A 6 -0.02 13.29 24.86
CA VAL A 6 -1.43 13.05 24.51
C VAL A 6 -2.12 14.33 24.01
N ALA A 7 -1.90 15.47 24.66
CA ALA A 7 -2.50 16.74 24.24
C ALA A 7 -2.03 17.17 22.85
N VAL A 8 -0.73 17.06 22.56
CA VAL A 8 -0.16 17.37 21.23
C VAL A 8 -0.69 16.38 20.18
N PHE A 9 -0.75 15.10 20.49
CA PHE A 9 -1.34 14.08 19.62
C PHE A 9 -2.79 14.42 19.26
N ILE A 10 -3.63 14.71 20.26
CA ILE A 10 -5.05 15.05 20.08
C ILE A 10 -5.19 16.35 19.27
N PHE A 11 -4.32 17.33 19.47
CA PHE A 11 -4.33 18.58 18.71
C PHE A 11 -4.16 18.31 17.20
N PHE A 12 -3.13 17.56 16.79
CA PHE A 12 -2.89 17.29 15.38
C PHE A 12 -3.95 16.36 14.79
N PHE A 13 -4.42 15.39 15.57
CA PHE A 13 -5.50 14.51 15.15
C PHE A 13 -6.82 15.26 14.95
N GLY A 14 -7.14 16.20 15.84
CA GLY A 14 -8.27 17.11 15.71
C GLY A 14 -8.15 18.04 14.49
N LEU A 15 -6.96 18.60 14.26
CA LEU A 15 -6.68 19.44 13.10
C LEU A 15 -6.98 18.70 11.78
N VAL A 16 -6.47 17.49 11.60
CA VAL A 16 -6.71 16.71 10.36
C VAL A 16 -8.15 16.25 10.25
N THR A 17 -8.83 16.00 11.39
CA THR A 17 -10.27 15.71 11.39
C THR A 17 -11.07 16.88 10.83
N VAL A 18 -10.81 18.10 11.30
CA VAL A 18 -11.46 19.33 10.79
C VAL A 18 -11.16 19.50 9.30
N LEU A 19 -9.90 19.35 8.88
CA LEU A 19 -9.51 19.42 7.47
C LEU A 19 -10.23 18.39 6.61
N GLY A 20 -10.45 17.18 7.10
CA GLY A 20 -11.20 16.14 6.41
C GLY A 20 -12.63 16.54 6.10
N PHE A 21 -13.33 17.18 7.03
CA PHE A 21 -14.69 17.69 6.81
C PHE A 21 -14.71 18.96 5.93
N VAL A 22 -13.76 19.88 6.12
CA VAL A 22 -13.64 21.10 5.31
C VAL A 22 -13.35 20.76 3.85
N ALA A 23 -12.68 19.66 3.58
CA ALA A 23 -12.35 19.19 2.23
C ALA A 23 -13.58 18.99 1.31
N ALA A 24 -14.76 18.76 1.87
CA ALA A 24 -16.01 18.69 1.10
C ALA A 24 -16.32 20.01 0.36
N HIS A 25 -15.90 21.15 0.93
CA HIS A 25 -16.12 22.47 0.36
C HIS A 25 -14.99 22.91 -0.59
N TRP A 26 -13.87 22.18 -0.60
CA TRP A 26 -12.74 22.49 -1.45
C TRP A 26 -13.01 22.10 -2.90
N ARG A 27 -12.94 23.08 -3.82
CA ARG A 27 -13.24 22.90 -5.25
C ARG A 27 -14.62 22.27 -5.45
N LYS A 28 -15.67 23.00 -5.05
CA LYS A 28 -17.08 22.57 -5.14
C LYS A 28 -17.36 21.75 -6.39
N ALA A 29 -17.94 20.57 -6.20
CA ALA A 29 -18.28 19.62 -7.25
C ALA A 29 -19.50 18.79 -6.82
N ASP A 30 -20.12 18.15 -7.79
CA ASP A 30 -21.21 17.22 -7.56
C ASP A 30 -20.68 15.89 -6.99
N LEU A 31 -20.69 15.77 -5.66
CA LEU A 31 -20.26 14.56 -4.95
C LEU A 31 -21.25 13.39 -5.07
N ASP A 32 -22.32 13.52 -5.86
CA ASP A 32 -23.22 12.44 -6.23
C ASP A 32 -22.78 11.76 -7.55
N SER A 33 -21.62 12.14 -8.07
CA SER A 33 -20.91 11.45 -9.15
C SER A 33 -19.73 10.64 -8.60
N LEU A 34 -19.62 9.36 -8.96
CA LEU A 34 -18.48 8.51 -8.57
C LEU A 34 -17.15 9.09 -9.07
N HIS A 35 -17.15 9.74 -10.23
CA HIS A 35 -15.98 10.43 -10.77
C HIS A 35 -15.49 11.57 -9.88
N GLU A 36 -16.41 12.32 -9.25
CA GLU A 36 -16.07 13.41 -8.32
C GLU A 36 -15.75 12.89 -6.92
N TRP A 37 -16.56 11.97 -6.40
CA TRP A 37 -16.33 11.41 -5.07
C TRP A 37 -15.09 10.51 -5.02
N GLY A 38 -14.94 9.62 -6.00
CA GLY A 38 -13.89 8.58 -6.03
C GLY A 38 -12.57 9.01 -6.65
N LEU A 39 -12.56 10.03 -7.56
CA LEU A 39 -11.37 10.51 -8.27
C LEU A 39 -11.15 12.02 -8.16
N ALA A 40 -11.94 12.73 -7.35
CA ALA A 40 -11.90 14.20 -7.22
C ALA A 40 -11.93 14.93 -8.58
N GLY A 41 -12.67 14.38 -9.55
CA GLY A 41 -12.82 14.93 -10.90
C GLY A 41 -11.54 14.97 -11.72
N ARG A 42 -10.51 14.19 -11.36
CA ARG A 42 -9.17 14.19 -12.01
C ARG A 42 -8.52 15.57 -12.08
N ARG A 43 -8.65 16.35 -11.01
CA ARG A 43 -8.19 17.75 -10.97
C ARG A 43 -6.97 17.98 -10.09
N PHE A 44 -6.30 16.92 -9.63
CA PHE A 44 -5.11 17.07 -8.81
C PHE A 44 -3.89 17.42 -9.66
N GLY A 45 -3.39 18.64 -9.50
CA GLY A 45 -2.14 19.10 -10.11
C GLY A 45 -0.91 18.47 -9.46
N THR A 46 0.28 18.79 -9.97
CA THR A 46 1.56 18.16 -9.58
C THR A 46 1.77 18.12 -8.06
N VAL A 47 1.50 19.20 -7.34
CA VAL A 47 1.74 19.30 -5.88
C VAL A 47 0.82 18.35 -5.11
N ILE A 48 -0.49 18.38 -5.38
CA ILE A 48 -1.45 17.52 -4.68
C ILE A 48 -1.20 16.06 -5.04
N THR A 49 -0.93 15.76 -6.30
CA THR A 49 -0.60 14.40 -6.76
C THR A 49 0.68 13.90 -6.10
N TRP A 50 1.68 14.76 -5.90
CA TRP A 50 2.93 14.42 -5.24
C TRP A 50 2.72 14.02 -3.78
N PHE A 51 1.95 14.81 -3.02
CA PHE A 51 1.58 14.48 -1.64
C PHE A 51 0.67 13.26 -1.57
N LEU A 52 -0.24 13.07 -2.52
CA LEU A 52 -1.17 11.95 -2.49
C LEU A 52 -0.48 10.62 -2.81
N ILE A 53 0.30 10.56 -3.89
CA ILE A 53 1.05 9.34 -4.28
C ILE A 53 2.22 9.10 -3.33
N GLY A 54 3.00 10.13 -2.99
CA GLY A 54 4.07 10.04 -2.02
C GLY A 54 3.56 9.70 -0.63
N GLY A 55 2.45 10.30 -0.25
CA GLY A 55 1.78 10.01 1.00
C GLY A 55 1.19 8.60 1.09
N ASP A 56 0.94 7.95 -0.03
CA ASP A 56 0.58 6.54 -0.11
C ASP A 56 1.77 5.60 0.19
N LEU A 57 2.99 6.11 0.02
CA LEU A 57 4.23 5.42 0.42
C LEU A 57 4.54 5.58 1.91
N TYR A 58 4.21 6.74 2.50
CA TYR A 58 4.43 7.00 3.92
C TYR A 58 3.21 6.61 4.75
N THR A 59 3.20 5.37 5.16
CA THR A 59 2.11 4.71 5.89
C THR A 59 2.63 4.10 7.20
N ALA A 60 1.78 3.41 7.94
CA ALA A 60 2.22 2.58 9.07
C ALA A 60 3.24 1.52 8.63
N TYR A 61 3.15 1.02 7.39
CA TYR A 61 4.18 0.13 6.82
C TYR A 61 5.57 0.78 6.89
N THR A 62 5.68 2.02 6.48
CA THR A 62 6.95 2.75 6.41
C THR A 62 7.54 3.03 7.79
N PHE A 63 6.73 3.56 8.72
CA PHE A 63 7.23 3.99 10.04
C PHE A 63 7.29 2.88 11.08
N ILE A 64 6.41 1.90 10.98
CA ILE A 64 6.35 0.81 11.96
C ILE A 64 6.94 -0.46 11.37
N ALA A 65 6.44 -0.93 10.21
CA ALA A 65 6.79 -2.25 9.72
C ALA A 65 8.20 -2.35 9.13
N VAL A 66 8.67 -1.34 8.37
CA VAL A 66 10.02 -1.37 7.78
C VAL A 66 11.13 -1.28 8.86
N PRO A 67 11.11 -0.32 9.80
CA PRO A 67 12.08 -0.34 10.90
C PRO A 67 11.96 -1.55 11.81
N ALA A 68 10.76 -2.08 12.05
CA ALA A 68 10.55 -3.32 12.79
C ALA A 68 11.22 -4.51 12.08
N LEU A 69 11.14 -4.57 10.74
CA LEU A 69 11.83 -5.59 9.95
C LEU A 69 13.36 -5.43 10.03
N VAL A 70 13.87 -4.19 9.95
CA VAL A 70 15.32 -3.92 10.15
C VAL A 70 15.75 -4.29 11.56
N PHE A 71 14.97 -3.94 12.58
CA PHE A 71 15.22 -4.34 13.97
C PHE A 71 15.25 -5.86 14.14
N GLY A 72 14.27 -6.58 13.57
CA GLY A 72 14.15 -8.04 13.68
C GLY A 72 15.09 -8.82 12.76
N ALA A 73 15.13 -8.49 11.47
CA ALA A 73 15.80 -9.24 10.40
C ALA A 73 17.00 -8.51 9.77
N GLY A 74 17.37 -7.33 10.27
CA GLY A 74 18.54 -6.60 9.82
C GLY A 74 18.44 -6.12 8.37
N ALA A 75 19.53 -6.32 7.60
CA ALA A 75 19.70 -5.84 6.23
C ALA A 75 18.56 -6.26 5.29
N MET A 76 17.88 -7.35 5.55
CA MET A 76 16.72 -7.79 4.77
C MET A 76 15.62 -6.71 4.72
N GLY A 77 15.42 -5.96 5.81
CA GLY A 77 14.40 -4.89 5.85
C GLY A 77 14.63 -3.75 4.85
N PHE A 78 15.87 -3.56 4.40
CA PHE A 78 16.21 -2.54 3.41
C PHE A 78 15.73 -2.86 1.98
N PHE A 79 15.15 -4.04 1.70
CA PHE A 79 14.52 -4.30 0.40
C PHE A 79 13.45 -3.26 0.06
N ALA A 80 12.86 -2.64 1.08
CA ALA A 80 11.88 -1.58 0.95
C ALA A 80 12.40 -0.37 0.15
N VAL A 81 13.70 -0.08 0.19
CA VAL A 81 14.32 1.06 -0.50
C VAL A 81 14.42 0.82 -2.01
N PRO A 82 15.12 -0.22 -2.51
CA PRO A 82 15.22 -0.46 -3.94
C PRO A 82 13.87 -0.70 -4.61
N TYR A 83 12.89 -1.34 -3.96
CA TYR A 83 11.59 -1.53 -4.61
C TYR A 83 10.89 -0.19 -4.88
N THR A 84 10.94 0.75 -3.95
CA THR A 84 10.33 2.06 -4.13
C THR A 84 11.11 2.95 -5.12
N ILE A 85 12.37 2.62 -5.42
CA ILE A 85 13.14 3.28 -6.49
C ILE A 85 12.81 2.67 -7.85
N LEU A 86 12.80 1.33 -7.95
CA LEU A 86 12.55 0.59 -9.20
C LEU A 86 11.15 0.86 -9.78
N VAL A 87 10.17 1.15 -8.92
CA VAL A 87 8.79 1.42 -9.36
C VAL A 87 8.66 2.68 -10.21
N TYR A 88 9.46 3.73 -9.98
CA TYR A 88 9.24 5.02 -10.63
C TYR A 88 9.59 5.05 -12.12
N PRO A 89 10.70 4.49 -12.61
CA PRO A 89 10.94 4.36 -14.05
C PRO A 89 9.83 3.57 -14.76
N PHE A 90 9.36 2.50 -14.13
CA PHE A 90 8.25 1.71 -14.63
C PHE A 90 6.95 2.54 -14.67
N ALA A 91 6.64 3.24 -13.58
CA ALA A 91 5.48 4.11 -13.49
C ALA A 91 5.51 5.26 -14.50
N PHE A 92 6.68 5.85 -14.72
CA PHE A 92 6.89 6.94 -15.68
C PHE A 92 6.46 6.54 -17.09
N MET A 93 6.71 5.29 -17.48
CA MET A 93 6.34 4.77 -18.80
C MET A 93 4.89 4.29 -18.85
N VAL A 94 4.43 3.57 -17.82
CA VAL A 94 3.15 2.83 -17.84
C VAL A 94 1.97 3.70 -17.45
N MET A 95 2.10 4.48 -16.38
CA MET A 95 0.94 5.14 -15.77
C MET A 95 0.35 6.29 -16.59
N PRO A 96 1.13 7.13 -17.31
CA PRO A 96 0.54 8.11 -18.20
C PRO A 96 -0.28 7.49 -19.33
N ARG A 97 0.12 6.29 -19.80
CA ARG A 97 -0.60 5.56 -20.83
C ARG A 97 -1.93 5.01 -20.31
N LEU A 98 -1.94 4.44 -19.11
CA LEU A 98 -3.17 4.00 -18.45
C LEU A 98 -4.09 5.19 -18.16
N TRP A 99 -3.53 6.29 -17.66
CA TRP A 99 -4.28 7.51 -17.40
C TRP A 99 -4.96 8.05 -18.66
N ALA A 100 -4.26 8.09 -19.80
CA ALA A 100 -4.79 8.61 -21.06
C ALA A 100 -6.02 7.81 -21.53
N VAL A 101 -5.93 6.49 -21.60
CA VAL A 101 -7.06 5.66 -22.00
C VAL A 101 -8.21 5.75 -20.98
N ALA A 102 -7.91 5.77 -19.70
CA ALA A 102 -8.91 5.89 -18.65
C ALA A 102 -9.63 7.26 -18.69
N HIS A 103 -8.90 8.33 -18.96
CA HIS A 103 -9.48 9.67 -19.11
C HIS A 103 -10.42 9.75 -20.32
N ARG A 104 -10.00 9.25 -21.49
CA ARG A 104 -10.82 9.30 -22.71
C ARG A 104 -12.06 8.42 -22.63
N ARG A 105 -11.94 7.25 -22.02
CA ARG A 105 -13.04 6.27 -21.92
C ARG A 105 -13.90 6.44 -20.68
N GLY A 106 -13.55 7.36 -19.79
CA GLY A 106 -14.26 7.55 -18.51
C GLY A 106 -14.09 6.40 -17.52
N TYR A 107 -13.01 5.60 -17.64
CA TYR A 107 -12.74 4.49 -16.73
C TYR A 107 -12.33 5.01 -15.36
N VAL A 108 -12.92 4.48 -14.32
CA VAL A 108 -12.66 4.88 -12.91
C VAL A 108 -11.68 3.92 -12.24
N THR A 109 -11.61 2.68 -12.73
CA THR A 109 -10.80 1.62 -12.14
C THR A 109 -9.91 0.94 -13.21
N ALA A 110 -8.89 0.18 -12.76
CA ALA A 110 -8.13 -0.68 -13.67
C ALA A 110 -9.01 -1.81 -14.26
N ALA A 111 -10.01 -2.28 -13.52
CA ALA A 111 -10.93 -3.31 -14.01
C ALA A 111 -11.83 -2.79 -15.15
N ASP A 112 -12.19 -1.48 -15.14
CA ASP A 112 -12.87 -0.86 -16.29
C ASP A 112 -12.00 -0.92 -17.55
N PHE A 113 -10.69 -0.60 -17.41
CA PHE A 113 -9.74 -0.73 -18.51
C PHE A 113 -9.67 -2.17 -19.03
N VAL A 114 -9.56 -3.14 -18.12
CA VAL A 114 -9.52 -4.58 -18.48
C VAL A 114 -10.81 -4.99 -19.19
N ARG A 115 -11.97 -4.49 -18.73
CA ARG A 115 -13.27 -4.74 -19.37
C ARG A 115 -13.30 -4.22 -20.82
N GLY A 116 -12.90 -2.97 -21.04
CA GLY A 116 -12.90 -2.36 -22.36
C GLY A 116 -11.82 -2.91 -23.28
N ARG A 117 -10.62 -3.19 -22.76
CA ARG A 117 -9.48 -3.69 -23.53
C ARG A 117 -9.63 -5.14 -23.98
N HIS A 118 -10.11 -5.99 -23.10
CA HIS A 118 -10.19 -7.44 -23.35
C HIS A 118 -11.61 -7.92 -23.62
N GLY A 119 -12.62 -7.06 -23.55
CA GLY A 119 -14.03 -7.38 -23.81
C GLY A 119 -14.61 -8.46 -22.88
N SER A 120 -14.00 -8.69 -21.70
CA SER A 120 -14.36 -9.78 -20.82
C SER A 120 -14.82 -9.29 -19.45
N PRO A 121 -16.13 -9.39 -19.13
CA PRO A 121 -16.64 -9.08 -17.80
C PRO A 121 -16.04 -9.95 -16.69
N LEU A 122 -15.79 -11.25 -16.98
CA LEU A 122 -15.20 -12.16 -15.99
C LEU A 122 -13.75 -11.82 -15.65
N LEU A 123 -12.94 -11.41 -16.65
CA LEU A 123 -11.57 -10.99 -16.39
C LEU A 123 -11.56 -9.67 -15.58
N ALA A 124 -12.46 -8.73 -15.91
CA ALA A 124 -12.61 -7.51 -15.14
C ALA A 124 -13.08 -7.79 -13.70
N LEU A 125 -14.01 -8.72 -13.52
CA LEU A 125 -14.46 -9.19 -12.21
C LEU A 125 -13.29 -9.79 -11.41
N ALA A 126 -12.48 -10.64 -12.05
CA ALA A 126 -11.28 -11.24 -11.44
C ALA A 126 -10.31 -10.16 -10.94
N VAL A 127 -10.04 -9.13 -11.76
CA VAL A 127 -9.20 -7.99 -11.39
C VAL A 127 -9.82 -7.19 -10.24
N ALA A 128 -11.12 -6.92 -10.28
CA ALA A 128 -11.82 -6.16 -9.25
C ALA A 128 -11.81 -6.88 -7.90
N VAL A 129 -12.17 -8.17 -7.89
CA VAL A 129 -12.17 -9.00 -6.66
C VAL A 129 -10.76 -9.11 -6.09
N THR A 130 -9.76 -9.34 -6.94
CA THR A 130 -8.35 -9.37 -6.51
C THR A 130 -7.94 -8.06 -5.86
N GLY A 131 -8.29 -6.93 -6.46
CA GLY A 131 -7.98 -5.61 -5.91
C GLY A 131 -8.62 -5.37 -4.54
N ILE A 132 -9.90 -5.74 -4.37
CA ILE A 132 -10.60 -5.63 -3.09
C ILE A 132 -9.93 -6.52 -2.04
N LEU A 133 -9.70 -7.79 -2.35
CA LEU A 133 -9.11 -8.75 -1.41
C LEU A 133 -7.67 -8.37 -1.02
N ALA A 134 -6.85 -7.94 -1.98
CA ALA A 134 -5.47 -7.53 -1.72
C ALA A 134 -5.39 -6.27 -0.84
N THR A 135 -6.39 -5.40 -0.90
CA THR A 135 -6.44 -4.15 -0.13
C THR A 135 -6.80 -4.39 1.34
N MET A 136 -7.58 -5.43 1.67
CA MET A 136 -8.04 -5.68 3.05
C MET A 136 -6.88 -5.90 4.05
N PRO A 137 -5.92 -6.82 3.79
CA PRO A 137 -4.77 -6.98 4.69
C PRO A 137 -3.93 -5.71 4.80
N TYR A 138 -3.86 -4.91 3.75
CA TYR A 138 -3.09 -3.67 3.78
C TYR A 138 -3.77 -2.58 4.62
N ILE A 139 -5.11 -2.48 4.61
CA ILE A 139 -5.84 -1.61 5.56
C ILE A 139 -5.62 -2.10 6.99
N ALA A 140 -5.67 -3.41 7.24
CA ALA A 140 -5.42 -3.96 8.57
C ALA A 140 -4.02 -3.60 9.11
N LEU A 141 -3.00 -3.58 8.26
CA LEU A 141 -1.66 -3.12 8.63
C LEU A 141 -1.66 -1.65 9.11
N GLN A 142 -2.47 -0.78 8.50
CA GLN A 142 -2.60 0.62 8.97
C GLN A 142 -3.18 0.69 10.39
N LEU A 143 -4.14 -0.18 10.68
CA LEU A 143 -4.76 -0.29 12.02
C LEU A 143 -3.74 -0.72 13.08
N VAL A 144 -2.90 -1.70 12.78
CA VAL A 144 -1.81 -2.11 13.68
C VAL A 144 -0.89 -0.93 14.01
N GLY A 145 -0.54 -0.10 13.04
CA GLY A 145 0.26 1.10 13.28
C GLY A 145 -0.39 2.07 14.26
N ILE A 146 -1.71 2.26 14.17
CA ILE A 146 -2.47 3.11 15.10
C ILE A 146 -2.51 2.47 16.49
N GLN A 147 -2.79 1.16 16.59
CA GLN A 147 -2.82 0.45 17.87
C GLN A 147 -1.50 0.57 18.64
N VAL A 148 -0.37 0.37 17.96
CA VAL A 148 0.97 0.47 18.56
C VAL A 148 1.24 1.87 19.11
N VAL A 149 0.85 2.92 18.37
CA VAL A 149 1.01 4.31 18.80
C VAL A 149 0.09 4.65 19.98
N VAL A 150 -1.16 4.22 19.94
CA VAL A 150 -2.13 4.42 21.02
C VAL A 150 -1.67 3.73 22.30
N ALA A 151 -1.15 2.51 22.18
CA ALA A 151 -0.52 1.78 23.30
C ALA A 151 0.69 2.55 23.85
N ALA A 152 1.56 3.06 22.98
CA ALA A 152 2.73 3.85 23.38
C ALA A 152 2.36 5.15 24.10
N LEU A 153 1.21 5.76 23.78
CA LEU A 153 0.65 6.88 24.53
C LEU A 153 0.08 6.50 25.89
N GLY A 154 0.05 5.18 26.20
CA GLY A 154 -0.40 4.65 27.50
C GLY A 154 -1.91 4.47 27.63
N PHE A 155 -2.65 4.42 26.51
CA PHE A 155 -4.06 4.01 26.55
C PHE A 155 -4.17 2.49 26.80
N PRO A 156 -5.28 2.02 27.42
CA PRO A 156 -5.52 0.60 27.57
C PRO A 156 -5.44 -0.14 26.24
N THR A 157 -4.89 -1.36 26.24
CA THR A 157 -4.74 -2.20 25.04
C THR A 157 -5.58 -3.47 25.10
N ALA A 158 -6.21 -3.74 26.24
CA ALA A 158 -7.00 -4.97 26.46
C ALA A 158 -8.49 -4.69 26.56
N GLY A 159 -9.28 -5.61 26.03
CA GLY A 159 -10.74 -5.58 26.09
C GLY A 159 -11.36 -4.48 25.21
N LEU A 160 -12.67 -4.26 25.38
CA LEU A 160 -13.43 -3.30 24.57
C LEU A 160 -12.89 -1.86 24.67
N TRP A 161 -12.38 -1.48 25.85
CA TRP A 161 -11.78 -0.17 26.07
C TRP A 161 -10.44 0.02 25.35
N GLY A 162 -9.71 -1.06 25.11
CA GLY A 162 -8.46 -1.04 24.33
C GLY A 162 -8.69 -0.79 22.85
N GLU A 163 -9.80 -1.27 22.31
CA GLU A 163 -10.15 -1.08 20.89
C GLU A 163 -10.85 0.27 20.61
N LEU A 164 -11.33 0.95 21.65
CA LEU A 164 -12.11 2.18 21.51
C LEU A 164 -11.38 3.30 20.74
N PRO A 165 -10.09 3.62 20.99
CA PRO A 165 -9.38 4.64 20.24
C PRO A 165 -9.28 4.30 18.73
N LEU A 166 -9.11 3.03 18.40
CA LEU A 166 -9.08 2.54 17.04
C LEU A 166 -10.45 2.71 16.36
N ILE A 167 -11.52 2.28 17.03
CA ILE A 167 -12.89 2.40 16.55
C ILE A 167 -13.25 3.88 16.31
N ILE A 168 -12.91 4.77 17.26
CA ILE A 168 -13.14 6.22 17.14
C ILE A 168 -12.38 6.80 15.95
N SER A 169 -11.10 6.46 15.80
CA SER A 169 -10.27 6.94 14.70
C SER A 169 -10.86 6.54 13.34
N PHE A 170 -11.33 5.30 13.23
CA PHE A 170 -11.96 4.80 12.00
C PHE A 170 -13.38 5.31 11.78
N ALA A 171 -14.14 5.57 12.82
CA ALA A 171 -15.44 6.23 12.70
C ALA A 171 -15.30 7.67 12.17
N ILE A 172 -14.32 8.41 12.67
CA ILE A 172 -13.98 9.75 12.18
C ILE A 172 -13.53 9.68 10.71
N LEU A 173 -12.62 8.75 10.39
CA LEU A 173 -12.17 8.47 9.02
C LEU A 173 -13.37 8.18 8.10
N ALA A 174 -14.28 7.33 8.55
CA ALA A 174 -15.46 6.96 7.81
C ALA A 174 -16.37 8.16 7.55
N ALA A 175 -16.61 8.98 8.55
CA ALA A 175 -17.48 10.16 8.46
C ALA A 175 -16.98 11.18 7.43
N TYR A 176 -15.72 11.63 7.54
CA TYR A 176 -15.22 12.61 6.58
C TYR A 176 -14.97 12.03 5.18
N THR A 177 -14.65 10.73 5.06
CA THR A 177 -14.52 10.06 3.75
C THR A 177 -15.88 9.96 3.05
N TYR A 178 -16.93 9.65 3.80
CA TYR A 178 -18.30 9.59 3.28
C TYR A 178 -18.74 10.93 2.69
N THR A 179 -18.44 12.03 3.40
CA THR A 179 -18.86 13.38 3.02
C THR A 179 -17.98 14.02 1.95
N SER A 180 -16.68 13.76 1.97
CA SER A 180 -15.68 14.50 1.15
C SER A 180 -15.02 13.66 0.06
N GLY A 181 -15.20 12.33 0.08
CA GLY A 181 -14.54 11.42 -0.86
C GLY A 181 -13.03 11.55 -0.83
N LEU A 182 -12.39 11.42 -2.00
CA LEU A 182 -10.92 11.48 -2.16
C LEU A 182 -10.31 12.85 -1.82
N ARG A 183 -11.11 13.91 -1.74
CA ARG A 183 -10.63 15.25 -1.35
C ARG A 183 -10.11 15.29 0.08
N ALA A 184 -10.76 14.55 1.00
CA ALA A 184 -10.34 14.51 2.40
C ALA A 184 -8.92 13.97 2.56
N PRO A 185 -8.59 12.74 2.13
CA PRO A 185 -7.24 12.24 2.25
C PRO A 185 -6.21 13.09 1.47
N ALA A 186 -6.59 13.73 0.35
CA ALA A 186 -5.70 14.58 -0.41
C ALA A 186 -5.30 15.86 0.35
N MET A 187 -6.23 16.50 1.08
CA MET A 187 -5.91 17.67 1.93
C MET A 187 -5.08 17.26 3.16
N ILE A 188 -5.46 16.17 3.80
CA ILE A 188 -4.79 15.68 5.00
C ILE A 188 -3.36 15.23 4.67
N ALA A 189 -3.11 14.68 3.47
CA ALA A 189 -1.80 14.21 3.04
C ALA A 189 -0.72 15.31 3.13
N ILE A 190 -1.06 16.57 2.88
CA ILE A 190 -0.12 17.68 2.97
C ILE A 190 0.36 17.86 4.42
N VAL A 191 -0.57 17.93 5.38
CA VAL A 191 -0.24 18.08 6.81
C VAL A 191 0.51 16.86 7.31
N LYS A 192 0.03 15.66 6.94
CA LYS A 192 0.65 14.38 7.27
C LYS A 192 2.12 14.36 6.87
N ASP A 193 2.44 14.67 5.63
CA ASP A 193 3.80 14.56 5.12
C ASP A 193 4.73 15.62 5.74
N ILE A 194 4.23 16.82 6.04
CA ILE A 194 5.00 17.82 6.79
C ILE A 194 5.38 17.27 8.17
N LEU A 195 4.42 16.68 8.90
CA LEU A 195 4.68 16.07 10.22
C LEU A 195 5.69 14.91 10.11
N ILE A 196 5.60 14.12 9.07
CA ILE A 196 6.51 13.01 8.78
C ILE A 196 7.93 13.53 8.51
N TYR A 197 8.09 14.54 7.66
CA TYR A 197 9.40 15.14 7.38
C TYR A 197 10.02 15.75 8.64
N VAL A 198 9.24 16.49 9.43
CA VAL A 198 9.72 17.05 10.72
C VAL A 198 10.18 15.94 11.65
N THR A 199 9.38 14.87 11.78
CA THR A 199 9.69 13.74 12.64
C THR A 199 10.97 13.03 12.21
N ILE A 200 11.13 12.72 10.92
CA ILE A 200 12.30 11.95 10.47
C ILE A 200 13.58 12.81 10.47
N ILE A 201 13.50 14.07 10.08
CA ILE A 201 14.66 14.97 10.11
C ILE A 201 15.17 15.11 11.55
N ALA A 202 14.28 15.32 12.51
CA ALA A 202 14.68 15.35 13.92
C ALA A 202 15.28 14.01 14.38
N ALA A 203 14.65 12.90 13.99
CA ALA A 203 15.11 11.56 14.39
C ALA A 203 16.52 11.24 13.89
N ILE A 204 16.84 11.52 12.61
CA ILE A 204 18.15 11.22 12.03
C ILE A 204 19.27 12.15 12.51
N ILE A 205 18.94 13.25 13.16
CA ILE A 205 19.92 14.17 13.76
C ILE A 205 20.07 13.87 15.25
N VAL A 206 18.97 13.93 16.00
CA VAL A 206 18.98 13.87 17.47
C VAL A 206 19.32 12.47 18.00
N ILE A 207 18.79 11.41 17.37
CA ILE A 207 19.04 10.05 17.88
C ILE A 207 20.52 9.67 17.75
N PRO A 208 21.19 9.86 16.58
CA PRO A 208 22.62 9.61 16.47
C PRO A 208 23.45 10.45 17.43
N GLU A 209 23.14 11.74 17.61
CA GLU A 209 23.83 12.59 18.57
C GLU A 209 23.81 12.00 19.97
N LYS A 210 22.63 11.52 20.43
CA LYS A 210 22.46 10.90 21.75
C LYS A 210 23.10 9.52 21.88
N LEU A 211 23.25 8.79 20.78
CA LEU A 211 23.82 7.44 20.76
C LEU A 211 25.33 7.42 20.40
N GLY A 212 26.01 8.57 20.35
CA GLY A 212 27.45 8.64 20.07
C GLY A 212 27.82 8.65 18.59
N GLY A 213 26.86 8.94 17.70
CA GLY A 213 27.04 9.04 16.26
C GLY A 213 26.71 7.75 15.51
N TYR A 214 26.61 7.87 14.19
CA TYR A 214 26.30 6.72 13.32
C TYR A 214 27.35 5.59 13.44
N GLY A 215 28.64 5.92 13.61
CA GLY A 215 29.68 4.93 13.81
C GLY A 215 29.42 4.06 15.05
N ALA A 216 29.03 4.67 16.16
CA ALA A 216 28.66 3.95 17.38
C ALA A 216 27.42 3.10 17.17
N ILE A 217 26.39 3.62 16.49
CA ILE A 217 25.17 2.87 16.18
C ILE A 217 25.51 1.58 15.43
N PHE A 218 26.23 1.70 14.31
CA PHE A 218 26.61 0.52 13.51
C PHE A 218 27.54 -0.42 14.25
N GLY A 219 28.41 0.11 15.14
CA GLY A 219 29.27 -0.70 16.01
C GLY A 219 28.51 -1.55 17.03
N HIS A 220 27.32 -1.12 17.46
CA HIS A 220 26.48 -1.86 18.39
C HIS A 220 25.52 -2.86 17.70
N VAL A 221 25.32 -2.73 16.39
CA VAL A 221 24.46 -3.68 15.64
C VAL A 221 25.26 -4.96 15.36
N PRO A 222 24.70 -6.15 15.67
CA PRO A 222 25.34 -7.42 15.34
C PRO A 222 25.66 -7.54 13.84
N VAL A 223 26.86 -7.98 13.47
CA VAL A 223 27.31 -8.12 12.08
C VAL A 223 26.33 -8.92 11.22
N GLY A 224 25.75 -10.00 11.79
CA GLY A 224 24.74 -10.81 11.10
C GLY A 224 23.43 -10.07 10.76
N LYS A 225 23.19 -8.89 11.36
CA LYS A 225 22.08 -7.99 11.00
C LYS A 225 22.48 -6.89 10.01
N LEU A 226 23.78 -6.60 9.89
CA LEU A 226 24.28 -5.62 8.92
C LEU A 226 24.39 -6.20 7.51
N LEU A 227 24.53 -7.50 7.39
CA LEU A 227 24.78 -8.20 6.12
C LEU A 227 23.63 -9.16 5.78
N LEU A 228 23.36 -9.31 4.48
CA LEU A 228 22.53 -10.40 3.99
C LEU A 228 23.31 -11.72 4.10
N LYS A 229 22.60 -12.81 4.43
CA LYS A 229 23.20 -14.14 4.37
C LYS A 229 23.65 -14.42 2.93
N ALA A 230 24.96 -14.60 2.75
CA ALA A 230 25.56 -14.85 1.44
C ALA A 230 25.11 -16.22 0.84
N PRO A 231 25.12 -16.35 -0.49
CA PRO A 231 24.93 -17.64 -1.14
C PRO A 231 25.95 -18.67 -0.67
N ASP A 232 25.54 -19.94 -0.66
CA ASP A 232 26.41 -21.08 -0.42
C ASP A 232 26.20 -22.14 -1.52
N GLY A 233 26.91 -23.26 -1.45
CA GLY A 233 26.83 -24.29 -2.50
C GLY A 233 25.46 -24.93 -2.71
N GLY A 234 24.50 -24.74 -1.78
CA GLY A 234 23.15 -25.33 -1.84
C GLY A 234 22.04 -24.30 -1.84
N SER A 235 22.33 -22.99 -1.62
CA SER A 235 21.28 -21.97 -1.55
C SER A 235 21.76 -20.57 -1.94
N LEU A 236 20.87 -19.80 -2.60
CA LEU A 236 21.08 -18.36 -2.85
C LEU A 236 20.79 -17.49 -1.63
N ASN A 237 20.25 -18.08 -0.55
CA ASN A 237 20.04 -17.46 0.75
C ASN A 237 19.34 -16.08 0.68
N GLY A 238 19.87 -15.07 1.40
CA GLY A 238 19.31 -13.74 1.50
C GLY A 238 19.33 -12.93 0.21
N PHE A 239 20.23 -13.22 -0.73
CA PHE A 239 20.39 -12.44 -1.96
C PHE A 239 19.20 -12.60 -2.91
N SER A 240 18.77 -13.83 -3.17
CA SER A 240 17.59 -14.07 -4.04
C SER A 240 16.29 -13.61 -3.36
N ALA A 241 16.17 -13.81 -2.05
CA ALA A 241 15.02 -13.32 -1.30
C ALA A 241 14.91 -11.79 -1.36
N TYR A 242 16.01 -11.08 -1.11
CA TYR A 242 16.06 -9.61 -1.17
C TYR A 242 15.73 -9.09 -2.57
N LEU A 243 16.38 -9.63 -3.61
CA LEU A 243 16.14 -9.22 -4.99
C LEU A 243 14.69 -9.45 -5.43
N THR A 244 14.15 -10.63 -5.15
CA THR A 244 12.78 -10.97 -5.55
C THR A 244 11.73 -10.18 -4.76
N LEU A 245 11.97 -9.88 -3.47
CA LEU A 245 11.15 -8.98 -2.69
C LEU A 245 11.16 -7.57 -3.29
N ALA A 246 12.32 -7.03 -3.66
CA ALA A 246 12.42 -5.70 -4.25
C ALA A 246 11.70 -5.63 -5.60
N VAL A 247 11.96 -6.55 -6.52
CA VAL A 247 11.35 -6.56 -7.86
C VAL A 247 9.85 -6.86 -7.79
N GLY A 248 9.46 -7.88 -7.05
CA GLY A 248 8.04 -8.27 -6.93
C GLY A 248 7.20 -7.18 -6.27
N SER A 249 7.72 -6.53 -5.21
CA SER A 249 7.03 -5.41 -4.57
C SER A 249 6.94 -4.18 -5.47
N ALA A 250 7.98 -3.88 -6.28
CA ALA A 250 7.95 -2.79 -7.24
C ALA A 250 6.87 -2.99 -8.31
N LEU A 251 6.72 -4.22 -8.82
CA LEU A 251 5.69 -4.55 -9.80
C LEU A 251 4.29 -4.57 -9.19
N ALA A 252 4.15 -4.92 -7.91
CA ALA A 252 2.87 -4.96 -7.21
C ALA A 252 2.36 -3.56 -6.81
N LEU A 253 3.25 -2.64 -6.41
CA LEU A 253 2.89 -1.37 -5.77
C LEU A 253 1.89 -0.55 -6.58
N LEU A 254 2.11 -0.42 -7.88
CA LEU A 254 1.27 0.41 -8.76
C LEU A 254 -0.03 -0.28 -9.19
N LEU A 255 -0.18 -1.57 -8.91
CA LEU A 255 -1.40 -2.31 -9.22
C LEU A 255 -2.41 -2.26 -8.08
N TYR A 256 -1.99 -1.88 -6.89
CA TYR A 256 -2.92 -1.68 -5.78
C TYR A 256 -3.98 -0.63 -6.14
N PRO A 257 -5.25 -0.89 -5.81
CA PRO A 257 -6.36 -0.01 -6.19
C PRO A 257 -6.20 1.43 -5.70
N HIS A 258 -5.63 1.63 -4.53
CA HIS A 258 -5.42 2.97 -3.95
C HIS A 258 -4.34 3.76 -4.71
N SER A 259 -3.22 3.13 -5.08
CA SER A 259 -2.19 3.76 -5.91
C SER A 259 -2.75 4.12 -7.29
N LEU A 260 -3.55 3.24 -7.90
CA LEU A 260 -4.22 3.53 -9.17
C LEU A 260 -5.27 4.64 -9.03
N THR A 261 -6.01 4.70 -7.92
CA THR A 261 -6.96 5.79 -7.64
C THR A 261 -6.23 7.13 -7.54
N ALA A 262 -5.10 7.19 -6.84
CA ALA A 262 -4.27 8.38 -6.76
C ALA A 262 -3.72 8.81 -8.14
N ILE A 263 -3.26 7.86 -8.95
CA ILE A 263 -2.79 8.09 -10.33
C ILE A 263 -3.93 8.61 -11.22
N LEU A 264 -5.09 7.95 -11.22
CA LEU A 264 -6.23 8.31 -12.05
C LEU A 264 -6.90 9.63 -11.63
N SER A 265 -6.66 10.11 -10.40
CA SER A 265 -7.16 11.41 -9.91
C SER A 265 -6.30 12.60 -10.36
N SER A 266 -5.12 12.35 -10.93
CA SER A 266 -4.23 13.41 -11.42
C SER A 266 -4.82 14.14 -12.65
N SER A 267 -4.35 15.36 -12.87
CA SER A 267 -4.86 16.23 -13.93
C SER A 267 -4.29 15.94 -15.32
N GLY A 268 -3.28 15.07 -15.46
CA GLY A 268 -2.70 14.76 -16.75
C GLY A 268 -1.48 13.86 -16.73
N GLY A 269 -1.11 13.32 -17.90
CA GLY A 269 0.05 12.47 -18.08
C GLY A 269 1.38 13.17 -17.73
N ASN A 270 1.52 14.46 -18.02
CA ASN A 270 2.70 15.24 -17.63
C ASN A 270 2.80 15.46 -16.13
N THR A 271 1.65 15.64 -15.44
CA THR A 271 1.59 15.67 -13.98
C THR A 271 2.15 14.38 -13.40
N LEU A 272 1.77 13.22 -13.95
CA LEU A 272 2.28 11.93 -13.53
C LEU A 272 3.79 11.80 -13.78
N ARG A 273 4.28 12.15 -14.98
CA ARG A 273 5.72 12.07 -15.29
C ARG A 273 6.57 12.92 -14.34
N ARG A 274 6.14 14.17 -14.09
CA ARG A 274 6.83 15.04 -13.12
C ARG A 274 6.85 14.43 -11.73
N ASN A 275 5.74 13.85 -11.30
CA ASN A 275 5.67 13.17 -10.00
C ASN A 275 6.60 11.96 -9.95
N MET A 276 6.60 11.09 -10.98
CA MET A 276 7.47 9.91 -11.00
C MET A 276 8.95 10.28 -10.99
N ALA A 277 9.33 11.42 -11.57
CA ALA A 277 10.69 11.94 -11.51
C ALA A 277 11.07 12.51 -10.13
N LEU A 278 10.10 13.04 -9.37
CA LEU A 278 10.34 13.67 -8.06
C LEU A 278 10.17 12.69 -6.88
N LEU A 279 9.35 11.66 -7.02
CA LEU A 279 9.03 10.69 -5.96
C LEU A 279 10.22 9.87 -5.43
N PRO A 280 11.34 9.67 -6.15
CA PRO A 280 12.55 9.07 -5.55
C PRO A 280 13.04 9.77 -4.28
N ALA A 281 12.70 11.06 -4.07
CA ALA A 281 12.96 11.76 -2.82
C ALA A 281 12.29 11.09 -1.60
N TYR A 282 11.07 10.55 -1.78
CA TYR A 282 10.41 9.74 -0.73
C TYR A 282 11.18 8.45 -0.43
N SER A 283 11.73 7.79 -1.46
CA SER A 283 12.52 6.56 -1.27
C SER A 283 13.82 6.81 -0.52
N PHE A 284 14.45 7.97 -0.73
CA PHE A 284 15.60 8.38 0.06
C PHE A 284 15.23 8.52 1.54
N VAL A 285 14.15 9.23 1.84
CA VAL A 285 13.66 9.41 3.22
C VAL A 285 13.20 8.07 3.81
N LEU A 286 12.62 7.17 3.02
CA LEU A 286 12.31 5.81 3.47
C LEU A 286 13.57 5.06 3.94
N GLY A 287 14.70 5.23 3.24
CA GLY A 287 15.97 4.67 3.68
C GLY A 287 16.40 5.21 5.06
N LEU A 288 16.19 6.50 5.30
CA LEU A 288 16.45 7.11 6.61
C LEU A 288 15.50 6.59 7.70
N ILE A 289 14.22 6.38 7.37
CA ILE A 289 13.26 5.77 8.30
C ILE A 289 13.66 4.32 8.63
N ALA A 290 14.12 3.55 7.65
CA ALA A 290 14.57 2.19 7.86
C ALA A 290 15.72 2.09 8.88
N LEU A 291 16.65 3.09 8.89
CA LEU A 291 17.74 3.19 9.86
C LEU A 291 17.24 3.29 11.32
N LEU A 292 16.01 3.75 11.57
CA LEU A 292 15.45 3.76 12.92
C LEU A 292 15.44 2.37 13.57
N GLY A 293 15.35 1.30 12.75
CA GLY A 293 15.46 -0.07 13.24
C GLY A 293 16.85 -0.37 13.83
N TYR A 294 17.93 0.08 13.20
CA TYR A 294 19.28 -0.05 13.73
C TYR A 294 19.52 0.89 14.92
N MET A 295 18.95 2.09 14.90
CA MET A 295 19.02 3.00 16.05
C MET A 295 18.32 2.41 17.27
N ALA A 296 17.18 1.74 17.09
CA ALA A 296 16.45 1.04 18.16
C ALA A 296 17.26 -0.15 18.72
N LEU A 297 17.96 -0.89 17.86
CA LEU A 297 18.89 -1.95 18.28
C LEU A 297 20.06 -1.38 19.10
N ALA A 298 20.69 -0.31 18.61
CA ALA A 298 21.80 0.33 19.30
C ALA A 298 21.39 0.92 20.66
N ALA A 299 20.19 1.48 20.74
CA ALA A 299 19.59 1.98 21.98
C ALA A 299 19.15 0.85 22.95
N GLY A 300 19.10 -0.41 22.49
CA GLY A 300 18.71 -1.56 23.29
C GLY A 300 17.30 -1.45 23.85
N VAL A 301 16.36 -0.86 23.10
CA VAL A 301 15.00 -0.53 23.59
C VAL A 301 14.20 -1.74 24.02
N ASP A 302 14.45 -2.91 23.46
CA ASP A 302 13.83 -4.19 23.80
C ASP A 302 14.29 -4.75 25.17
N LYS A 303 15.42 -4.27 25.66
CA LYS A 303 16.01 -4.66 26.96
C LYS A 303 15.55 -3.78 28.11
N LEU A 304 14.84 -2.68 27.82
CA LEU A 304 14.36 -1.74 28.82
C LEU A 304 13.11 -2.32 29.54
N PRO A 305 13.14 -2.50 30.89
CA PRO A 305 12.06 -3.15 31.61
C PRO A 305 10.68 -2.53 31.40
N GLN A 306 10.62 -1.19 31.26
CA GLN A 306 9.37 -0.46 31.04
C GLN A 306 8.67 -0.82 29.72
N PHE A 307 9.38 -1.37 28.74
CA PHE A 307 8.84 -1.73 27.44
C PHE A 307 8.62 -3.24 27.26
N ALA A 308 9.01 -4.07 28.24
CA ALA A 308 8.92 -5.53 28.13
C ALA A 308 7.51 -6.03 27.81
N GLY A 309 6.48 -5.46 28.43
CA GLY A 309 5.08 -5.80 28.15
C GLY A 309 4.67 -5.47 26.72
N TYR A 310 5.06 -4.30 26.22
CA TYR A 310 4.74 -3.87 24.86
C TYR A 310 5.46 -4.71 23.80
N PHE A 311 6.74 -5.05 24.01
CA PHE A 311 7.43 -6.00 23.13
C PHE A 311 6.85 -7.41 23.20
N GLY A 312 6.31 -7.80 24.37
CA GLY A 312 5.54 -9.03 24.53
C GLY A 312 4.32 -9.09 23.61
N GLU A 313 3.59 -8.00 23.52
CA GLU A 313 2.34 -7.87 22.76
C GLU A 313 2.58 -7.52 21.27
N TYR A 314 3.30 -6.41 21.01
CA TYR A 314 3.47 -5.85 19.64
C TYR A 314 4.75 -6.31 18.94
N LYS A 315 5.60 -7.13 19.58
CA LYS A 315 6.87 -7.63 19.04
C LYS A 315 7.73 -6.49 18.52
N GLN A 316 8.37 -6.68 17.38
CA GLN A 316 9.26 -5.67 16.77
C GLN A 316 8.54 -4.37 16.33
N ASN A 317 7.22 -4.40 16.19
CA ASN A 317 6.46 -3.21 15.80
C ASN A 317 6.55 -2.09 16.87
N PHE A 318 6.90 -2.42 18.12
CA PHE A 318 7.11 -1.42 19.16
C PHE A 318 8.49 -0.75 19.14
N ALA A 319 9.41 -1.17 18.28
CA ALA A 319 10.80 -0.67 18.27
C ALA A 319 10.89 0.85 18.08
N VAL A 320 10.18 1.43 17.09
CA VAL A 320 10.18 2.89 16.84
C VAL A 320 9.48 3.67 17.94
N PRO A 321 8.29 3.30 18.40
CA PRO A 321 7.67 3.96 19.56
C PRO A 321 8.56 3.94 20.81
N ALA A 322 9.18 2.80 21.14
CA ALA A 322 10.09 2.70 22.27
C ALA A 322 11.32 3.61 22.10
N LEU A 323 11.88 3.68 20.90
CA LEU A 323 13.01 4.56 20.58
C LEU A 323 12.63 6.03 20.79
N PHE A 324 11.48 6.47 20.30
CA PHE A 324 11.03 7.85 20.44
C PHE A 324 10.73 8.22 21.89
N LEU A 325 10.07 7.33 22.64
CA LEU A 325 9.83 7.50 24.08
C LEU A 325 11.13 7.59 24.90
N SER A 326 12.20 6.93 24.46
CA SER A 326 13.50 6.92 25.16
C SER A 326 14.35 8.16 24.87
N VAL A 327 14.17 8.78 23.69
CA VAL A 327 15.10 9.78 23.19
C VAL A 327 14.52 11.20 23.20
N PHE A 328 13.23 11.35 22.90
CA PHE A 328 12.63 12.66 22.68
C PHE A 328 11.83 13.16 23.88
N PRO A 329 11.68 14.49 24.02
CA PRO A 329 10.78 15.08 25.00
C PRO A 329 9.33 14.78 24.63
N ASP A 330 8.47 14.75 25.64
CA ASP A 330 7.06 14.37 25.53
C ASP A 330 6.28 15.10 24.43
N TRP A 331 6.49 16.42 24.30
CA TRP A 331 5.80 17.18 23.26
C TRP A 331 6.15 16.71 21.85
N PHE A 332 7.42 16.33 21.60
CA PHE A 332 7.85 15.84 20.30
C PHE A 332 7.39 14.39 20.05
N VAL A 333 7.35 13.59 21.09
CA VAL A 333 6.72 12.25 21.03
C VAL A 333 5.27 12.38 20.56
N GLY A 334 4.51 13.36 21.08
CA GLY A 334 3.16 13.63 20.63
C GLY A 334 3.07 14.00 19.14
N VAL A 335 4.00 14.82 18.63
CA VAL A 335 4.11 15.16 17.19
C VAL A 335 4.41 13.90 16.36
N ALA A 336 5.42 13.14 16.75
CA ALA A 336 5.85 11.94 16.04
C ALA A 336 4.75 10.86 15.98
N PHE A 337 4.06 10.65 17.09
CA PHE A 337 2.97 9.68 17.15
C PHE A 337 1.74 10.15 16.36
N ALA A 338 1.46 11.47 16.34
CA ALA A 338 0.45 12.02 15.45
C ALA A 338 0.82 11.81 13.98
N ALA A 339 2.10 12.03 13.60
CA ALA A 339 2.58 11.77 12.25
C ALA A 339 2.37 10.30 11.82
N ILE A 340 2.66 9.34 12.71
CA ILE A 340 2.49 7.91 12.44
C ILE A 340 1.00 7.55 12.32
N ALA A 341 0.15 7.98 13.26
CA ALA A 341 -1.27 7.66 13.27
C ALA A 341 -2.01 8.28 12.07
N ILE A 342 -1.76 9.56 11.77
CA ILE A 342 -2.33 10.24 10.60
C ILE A 342 -1.76 9.62 9.32
N GLY A 343 -0.47 9.23 9.35
CA GLY A 343 0.22 8.47 8.29
C GLY A 343 -0.48 7.15 7.97
N ALA A 344 -1.10 6.51 8.93
CA ALA A 344 -1.90 5.31 8.75
C ALA A 344 -3.31 5.60 8.23
N LEU A 345 -3.96 6.68 8.71
CA LEU A 345 -5.35 7.01 8.36
C LEU A 345 -5.53 7.40 6.89
N VAL A 346 -4.61 8.20 6.35
CA VAL A 346 -4.72 8.71 4.97
C VAL A 346 -4.74 7.57 3.94
N PRO A 347 -3.78 6.64 3.94
CA PRO A 347 -3.83 5.49 3.04
C PRO A 347 -5.05 4.61 3.26
N ALA A 348 -5.47 4.36 4.51
CA ALA A 348 -6.67 3.59 4.81
C ALA A 348 -7.94 4.21 4.20
N ALA A 349 -8.03 5.57 4.19
CA ALA A 349 -9.10 6.28 3.51
C ALA A 349 -9.09 6.00 1.99
N ILE A 350 -7.93 6.19 1.34
CA ILE A 350 -7.79 5.99 -0.10
C ILE A 350 -8.06 4.53 -0.49
N MET A 351 -7.54 3.57 0.28
CA MET A 351 -7.75 2.14 0.10
C MET A 351 -9.23 1.77 0.14
N SER A 352 -9.97 2.31 1.11
CA SER A 352 -11.41 2.03 1.23
C SER A 352 -12.24 2.66 0.10
N ILE A 353 -11.86 3.85 -0.39
CA ILE A 353 -12.49 4.49 -1.57
C ILE A 353 -12.20 3.66 -2.82
N ALA A 354 -10.96 3.22 -3.01
CA ALA A 354 -10.54 2.45 -4.16
C ALA A 354 -11.23 1.08 -4.22
N ALA A 355 -11.34 0.38 -3.09
CA ALA A 355 -12.11 -0.85 -2.98
C ALA A 355 -13.60 -0.63 -3.30
N ALA A 356 -14.17 0.49 -2.82
CA ALA A 356 -15.54 0.87 -3.11
C ALA A 356 -15.77 1.18 -4.59
N ASN A 357 -14.83 1.88 -5.24
CA ASN A 357 -14.88 2.14 -6.68
C ASN A 357 -14.89 0.84 -7.49
N LEU A 358 -14.02 -0.12 -7.14
CA LEU A 358 -13.98 -1.45 -7.79
C LEU A 358 -15.28 -2.22 -7.61
N PHE A 359 -15.79 -2.30 -6.37
CA PHE A 359 -17.03 -3.00 -6.10
C PHE A 359 -18.18 -2.38 -6.88
N THR A 360 -18.33 -1.06 -6.77
CA THR A 360 -19.49 -0.36 -7.32
C THR A 360 -19.49 -0.39 -8.84
N ARG A 361 -18.34 -0.13 -9.46
CA ARG A 361 -18.20 -0.06 -10.92
C ARG A 361 -18.23 -1.44 -11.58
N ASN A 362 -17.47 -2.39 -11.01
CA ASN A 362 -17.16 -3.65 -11.68
C ASN A 362 -17.95 -4.87 -11.12
N ILE A 363 -18.68 -4.70 -10.02
CA ILE A 363 -19.56 -5.73 -9.46
C ILE A 363 -21.01 -5.24 -9.44
N TYR A 364 -21.30 -4.16 -8.71
CA TYR A 364 -22.67 -3.70 -8.52
C TYR A 364 -23.31 -3.24 -9.84
N ARG A 365 -22.67 -2.32 -10.55
CA ARG A 365 -23.17 -1.80 -11.83
C ARG A 365 -23.15 -2.82 -12.95
N GLU A 366 -22.16 -3.71 -13.00
CA GLU A 366 -22.04 -4.70 -14.09
C GLU A 366 -23.01 -5.88 -13.91
N PHE A 367 -23.18 -6.38 -12.66
CA PHE A 367 -23.88 -7.65 -12.42
C PHE A 367 -25.15 -7.53 -11.56
N VAL A 368 -25.22 -6.53 -10.65
CA VAL A 368 -26.34 -6.42 -9.69
C VAL A 368 -27.40 -5.45 -10.17
N LYS A 369 -27.01 -4.25 -10.60
CA LYS A 369 -27.94 -3.21 -11.07
C LYS A 369 -27.36 -2.45 -12.28
N PRO A 370 -27.37 -3.03 -13.49
CA PRO A 370 -26.79 -2.41 -14.69
C PRO A 370 -27.39 -1.04 -15.06
N GLY A 371 -28.65 -0.79 -14.69
CA GLY A 371 -29.34 0.48 -14.96
C GLY A 371 -29.27 1.51 -13.82
N CYS A 372 -28.35 1.38 -12.86
CA CYS A 372 -28.25 2.34 -11.75
C CYS A 372 -27.90 3.75 -12.22
N THR A 373 -28.51 4.76 -11.58
CA THR A 373 -28.19 6.17 -11.82
C THR A 373 -26.81 6.53 -11.25
N PRO A 374 -26.15 7.61 -11.71
CA PRO A 374 -24.89 8.08 -11.12
C PRO A 374 -24.96 8.31 -9.61
N ALA A 375 -26.07 8.84 -9.11
CA ALA A 375 -26.30 9.08 -7.69
C ALA A 375 -26.40 7.76 -6.90
N GLU A 376 -27.14 6.75 -7.42
CA GLU A 376 -27.22 5.43 -6.81
C GLU A 376 -25.85 4.72 -6.82
N GLU A 377 -25.10 4.83 -7.92
CA GLU A 377 -23.74 4.30 -8.03
C GLU A 377 -22.85 4.89 -6.94
N THR A 378 -22.86 6.21 -6.78
CA THR A 378 -22.05 6.90 -5.78
C THR A 378 -22.49 6.60 -4.36
N GLN A 379 -23.80 6.54 -4.11
CA GLN A 379 -24.33 6.17 -2.80
C GLN A 379 -23.92 4.74 -2.40
N MET A 380 -23.93 3.80 -3.35
CA MET A 380 -23.39 2.46 -3.11
C MET A 380 -21.91 2.48 -2.78
N ALA A 381 -21.09 3.28 -3.49
CA ALA A 381 -19.67 3.42 -3.20
C ALA A 381 -19.43 3.97 -1.78
N LYS A 382 -20.20 4.96 -1.35
CA LYS A 382 -20.13 5.51 0.02
C LYS A 382 -20.40 4.40 1.06
N TRP A 383 -21.44 3.58 0.87
CA TRP A 383 -21.76 2.46 1.76
C TRP A 383 -20.69 1.37 1.75
N VAL A 384 -20.21 0.97 0.59
CA VAL A 384 -19.16 -0.06 0.47
C VAL A 384 -17.86 0.42 1.14
N SER A 385 -17.52 1.70 1.00
CA SER A 385 -16.37 2.28 1.70
C SER A 385 -16.49 2.18 3.23
N LEU A 386 -17.71 2.30 3.79
CA LEU A 386 -17.96 2.07 5.22
C LEU A 386 -17.80 0.59 5.58
N ILE A 387 -18.40 -0.31 4.80
CA ILE A 387 -18.34 -1.76 5.01
C ILE A 387 -16.89 -2.25 4.98
N VAL A 388 -16.09 -1.78 4.03
CA VAL A 388 -14.65 -2.10 3.92
C VAL A 388 -13.90 -1.69 5.18
N LYS A 389 -14.19 -0.51 5.75
CA LYS A 389 -13.56 -0.03 6.99
C LYS A 389 -13.96 -0.90 8.19
N VAL A 390 -15.24 -1.22 8.32
CA VAL A 390 -15.73 -2.11 9.40
C VAL A 390 -15.11 -3.50 9.27
N GLY A 391 -15.06 -4.06 8.05
CA GLY A 391 -14.41 -5.34 7.79
C GLY A 391 -12.92 -5.33 8.11
N ALA A 392 -12.21 -4.25 7.79
CA ALA A 392 -10.79 -4.09 8.12
C ALA A 392 -10.54 -4.03 9.64
N VAL A 393 -11.39 -3.30 10.39
CA VAL A 393 -11.32 -3.26 11.86
C VAL A 393 -11.56 -4.66 12.45
N ALA A 394 -12.61 -5.36 12.02
CA ALA A 394 -12.90 -6.72 12.47
C ALA A 394 -11.75 -7.68 12.16
N PHE A 395 -11.16 -7.55 10.96
CA PHE A 395 -10.00 -8.35 10.54
C PHE A 395 -8.76 -8.06 11.42
N ALA A 396 -8.46 -6.78 11.69
CA ALA A 396 -7.32 -6.39 12.52
C ALA A 396 -7.44 -6.88 13.98
N ILE A 397 -8.62 -6.78 14.56
CA ILE A 397 -8.88 -7.27 15.93
C ILE A 397 -8.71 -8.79 16.02
N GLY A 398 -9.07 -9.53 14.97
CA GLY A 398 -8.99 -10.99 14.93
C GLY A 398 -7.60 -11.57 14.63
N LEU A 399 -6.61 -10.74 14.23
CA LEU A 399 -5.30 -11.22 13.81
C LEU A 399 -4.23 -11.13 14.89
N PRO A 400 -3.38 -12.17 15.03
CA PRO A 400 -2.17 -12.06 15.84
C PRO A 400 -1.24 -10.98 15.30
N GLN A 401 -0.75 -10.08 16.17
CA GLN A 401 0.11 -8.95 15.82
C GLN A 401 1.40 -9.34 15.08
N GLN A 402 1.90 -10.55 15.31
CA GLN A 402 3.11 -11.06 14.64
C GLN A 402 2.98 -11.21 13.11
N PHE A 403 1.78 -11.25 12.58
CA PHE A 403 1.53 -11.38 11.13
C PHE A 403 1.35 -10.04 10.41
N ALA A 404 1.25 -8.94 11.13
CA ALA A 404 0.95 -7.62 10.56
C ALA A 404 1.95 -7.21 9.47
N ILE A 405 3.25 -7.47 9.68
CA ILE A 405 4.30 -7.12 8.72
C ILE A 405 4.16 -7.85 7.38
N ASN A 406 3.61 -9.05 7.38
CA ASN A 406 3.45 -9.85 6.18
C ASN A 406 2.15 -9.55 5.42
N LEU A 407 1.22 -8.79 6.02
CA LEU A 407 -0.10 -8.52 5.44
C LEU A 407 -0.01 -7.78 4.09
N GLN A 408 0.83 -6.76 4.02
CA GLN A 408 1.03 -6.03 2.76
C GLN A 408 1.68 -6.90 1.69
N LEU A 409 2.66 -7.73 2.07
CA LEU A 409 3.33 -8.65 1.14
C LEU A 409 2.40 -9.77 0.68
N LEU A 410 1.48 -10.25 1.54
CA LEU A 410 0.43 -11.18 1.15
C LEU A 410 -0.52 -10.54 0.12
N GLY A 411 -0.96 -9.30 0.37
CA GLY A 411 -1.72 -8.52 -0.61
C GLY A 411 -0.98 -8.41 -1.95
N GLY A 412 0.35 -8.23 -1.91
CA GLY A 412 1.23 -8.20 -3.07
C GLY A 412 1.21 -9.48 -3.90
N VAL A 413 1.14 -10.66 -3.25
CA VAL A 413 1.02 -11.95 -3.94
C VAL A 413 -0.25 -12.01 -4.79
N LEU A 414 -1.35 -11.48 -4.28
CA LEU A 414 -2.61 -11.45 -5.00
C LEU A 414 -2.61 -10.40 -6.11
N ILE A 415 -2.29 -9.14 -5.78
CA ILE A 415 -2.49 -8.03 -6.70
C ILE A 415 -1.59 -8.08 -7.93
N ILE A 416 -0.37 -8.62 -7.81
CA ILE A 416 0.57 -8.74 -8.92
C ILE A 416 0.02 -9.64 -10.04
N GLN A 417 -0.93 -10.53 -9.73
CA GLN A 417 -1.56 -11.40 -10.72
C GLN A 417 -2.42 -10.65 -11.72
N THR A 418 -2.73 -9.38 -11.45
CA THR A 418 -3.44 -8.49 -12.39
C THR A 418 -2.51 -7.84 -13.41
N LEU A 419 -1.18 -7.90 -13.22
CA LEU A 419 -0.18 -7.26 -14.07
C LEU A 419 -0.32 -7.63 -15.56
N PRO A 420 -0.49 -8.91 -15.96
CA PRO A 420 -0.61 -9.25 -17.36
C PRO A 420 -1.83 -8.59 -18.04
N ALA A 421 -2.98 -8.57 -17.37
CA ALA A 421 -4.19 -7.98 -17.93
C ALA A 421 -4.13 -6.45 -17.98
N VAL A 422 -3.57 -5.81 -16.94
CA VAL A 422 -3.54 -4.35 -16.82
C VAL A 422 -2.34 -3.78 -17.57
N VAL A 423 -1.11 -4.20 -17.23
CA VAL A 423 0.11 -3.56 -17.73
C VAL A 423 0.48 -4.06 -19.11
N ILE A 424 0.57 -5.38 -19.30
CA ILE A 424 0.92 -5.93 -20.62
C ILE A 424 -0.21 -5.64 -21.62
N GLY A 425 -1.46 -5.66 -21.17
CA GLY A 425 -2.62 -5.26 -21.95
C GLY A 425 -2.57 -3.84 -22.51
N LEU A 426 -1.85 -2.90 -21.88
CA LEU A 426 -1.63 -1.55 -22.42
C LEU A 426 -0.78 -1.53 -23.71
N TYR A 427 0.08 -2.54 -23.90
CA TYR A 427 1.09 -2.53 -24.98
C TYR A 427 0.83 -3.56 -26.06
N THR A 428 0.08 -4.63 -25.77
CA THR A 428 -0.18 -5.70 -26.73
C THR A 428 -1.58 -6.25 -26.63
N THR A 429 -2.11 -6.71 -27.76
CA THR A 429 -3.34 -7.48 -27.90
C THR A 429 -3.06 -8.97 -28.07
N TRP A 430 -1.81 -9.42 -27.85
CA TRP A 430 -1.42 -10.79 -28.15
C TRP A 430 -2.17 -11.81 -27.30
N PHE A 431 -2.40 -11.51 -26.01
CA PHE A 431 -3.08 -12.41 -25.10
C PHE A 431 -4.59 -12.49 -25.39
N ASP A 432 -5.13 -13.71 -25.34
CA ASP A 432 -6.58 -13.94 -25.27
C ASP A 432 -7.08 -13.75 -23.83
N HIS A 433 -8.28 -13.20 -23.64
CA HIS A 433 -8.84 -12.98 -22.32
C HIS A 433 -9.01 -14.27 -21.48
N ARG A 434 -9.23 -15.43 -22.13
CA ARG A 434 -9.31 -16.74 -21.46
C ARG A 434 -7.94 -17.18 -21.00
N GLY A 435 -6.90 -16.93 -21.81
CA GLY A 435 -5.51 -17.17 -21.42
C GLY A 435 -5.11 -16.32 -20.21
N LEU A 436 -5.48 -15.03 -20.22
CA LEU A 436 -5.25 -14.14 -19.07
C LEU A 436 -6.01 -14.59 -17.82
N LEU A 437 -7.25 -15.05 -17.96
CA LEU A 437 -8.05 -15.56 -16.84
C LEU A 437 -7.47 -16.86 -16.27
N ALA A 438 -7.04 -17.79 -17.14
CA ALA A 438 -6.40 -19.03 -16.72
C ALA A 438 -5.05 -18.77 -16.02
N GLY A 439 -4.24 -17.85 -16.58
CA GLY A 439 -3.00 -17.41 -15.97
C GLY A 439 -3.22 -16.76 -14.61
N TRP A 440 -4.19 -15.83 -14.52
CA TRP A 440 -4.59 -15.21 -13.26
C TRP A 440 -4.97 -16.26 -12.21
N LEU A 441 -5.82 -17.23 -12.57
CA LEU A 441 -6.25 -18.28 -11.65
C LEU A 441 -5.06 -19.15 -11.19
N ALA A 442 -4.18 -19.53 -12.11
CA ALA A 442 -2.97 -20.31 -11.77
C ALA A 442 -2.06 -19.51 -10.83
N GLY A 443 -1.87 -18.21 -11.08
CA GLY A 443 -1.09 -17.32 -10.22
C GLY A 443 -1.70 -17.14 -8.83
N ILE A 444 -3.01 -16.92 -8.73
CA ILE A 444 -3.72 -16.81 -7.43
C ILE A 444 -3.61 -18.11 -6.64
N VAL A 445 -3.92 -19.25 -7.26
CA VAL A 445 -3.86 -20.55 -6.59
C VAL A 445 -2.42 -20.91 -6.20
N GLY A 446 -1.46 -20.76 -7.13
CA GLY A 446 -0.05 -21.06 -6.86
C GLY A 446 0.56 -20.15 -5.81
N GLY A 447 0.28 -18.83 -5.88
CA GLY A 447 0.75 -17.87 -4.90
C GLY A 447 0.18 -18.12 -3.50
N THR A 448 -1.12 -18.36 -3.41
CA THR A 448 -1.78 -18.70 -2.14
C THR A 448 -1.25 -20.02 -1.56
N TRP A 449 -1.04 -21.02 -2.41
CA TRP A 449 -0.44 -22.30 -1.98
C TRP A 449 0.97 -22.10 -1.43
N MET A 450 1.83 -21.33 -2.10
CA MET A 450 3.17 -21.02 -1.61
C MET A 450 3.14 -20.31 -0.25
N MET A 451 2.21 -19.39 -0.04
CA MET A 451 2.03 -18.71 1.25
C MET A 451 1.50 -19.67 2.32
N ALA A 452 0.55 -20.54 1.99
CA ALA A 452 -0.01 -21.54 2.90
C ALA A 452 1.05 -22.55 3.33
N ALA A 453 1.93 -22.98 2.41
CA ALA A 453 3.07 -23.85 2.71
C ALA A 453 4.04 -23.23 3.74
N GLN A 454 4.12 -21.89 3.80
CA GLN A 454 4.85 -21.14 4.82
C GLN A 454 3.97 -20.74 6.03
N GLN A 455 2.76 -21.31 6.16
CA GLN A 455 1.78 -20.97 7.21
C GLN A 455 1.45 -19.48 7.28
N PHE A 456 1.55 -18.76 6.16
CA PHE A 456 1.42 -17.30 6.06
C PHE A 456 2.40 -16.50 6.97
N LYS A 457 3.45 -17.15 7.48
CA LYS A 457 4.44 -16.52 8.37
C LYS A 457 5.55 -15.79 7.62
N SER A 458 5.81 -16.17 6.36
CA SER A 458 6.83 -15.56 5.52
C SER A 458 6.30 -15.37 4.10
N PRO A 459 6.57 -14.23 3.45
CA PRO A 459 6.27 -14.01 2.04
C PRO A 459 7.28 -14.71 1.12
N THR A 460 8.37 -15.22 1.68
CA THR A 460 9.46 -15.89 0.95
C THR A 460 9.21 -17.38 0.89
N TYR A 461 9.09 -17.90 -0.33
CA TYR A 461 8.98 -19.34 -0.61
C TYR A 461 10.35 -19.93 -0.96
N LEU A 462 10.62 -21.13 -0.50
CA LEU A 462 11.86 -21.86 -0.78
C LEU A 462 11.66 -22.74 -2.03
N LEU A 463 12.04 -22.21 -3.19
CA LEU A 463 11.96 -22.97 -4.45
C LEU A 463 13.19 -23.88 -4.57
N HIS A 464 12.96 -25.16 -4.79
CA HIS A 464 14.01 -26.17 -4.98
C HIS A 464 14.11 -26.57 -6.45
N VAL A 465 15.27 -26.35 -7.07
CA VAL A 465 15.55 -26.67 -8.47
C VAL A 465 16.92 -27.34 -8.58
N GLY A 466 16.98 -28.60 -9.01
CA GLY A 466 18.26 -29.29 -9.29
C GLY A 466 19.23 -29.29 -8.10
N GLY A 467 18.75 -29.42 -6.87
CA GLY A 467 19.57 -29.39 -5.66
C GLY A 467 19.93 -28.01 -5.13
N LEU A 468 19.57 -26.93 -5.85
CA LEU A 468 19.73 -25.55 -5.42
C LEU A 468 18.43 -25.04 -4.79
N THR A 469 18.52 -24.42 -3.61
CA THR A 469 17.42 -23.71 -2.97
C THR A 469 17.47 -22.23 -3.35
N ILE A 470 16.36 -21.71 -3.87
CA ILE A 470 16.20 -20.32 -4.28
C ILE A 470 15.09 -19.70 -3.42
N PRO A 471 15.43 -19.13 -2.24
CA PRO A 471 14.46 -18.37 -1.48
C PRO A 471 14.00 -17.15 -2.28
N GLY A 472 12.70 -16.95 -2.43
CA GLY A 472 12.20 -15.83 -3.22
C GLY A 472 10.77 -15.44 -2.87
N TYR A 473 10.40 -14.22 -3.23
CA TYR A 473 9.07 -13.71 -2.98
C TYR A 473 8.02 -14.49 -3.77
N ALA A 474 7.07 -15.11 -3.05
CA ALA A 474 6.02 -15.93 -3.63
C ALA A 474 5.22 -15.23 -4.73
N ALA A 475 5.05 -13.90 -4.62
CA ALA A 475 4.37 -13.08 -5.62
C ALA A 475 5.03 -13.16 -7.00
N LEU A 476 6.37 -13.10 -7.05
CA LEU A 476 7.10 -13.14 -8.32
C LEU A 476 7.06 -14.53 -8.95
N TYR A 477 7.17 -15.57 -8.14
CA TYR A 477 7.02 -16.96 -8.64
C TYR A 477 5.61 -17.22 -9.17
N ALA A 478 4.59 -16.75 -8.46
CA ALA A 478 3.20 -16.84 -8.90
C ALA A 478 2.93 -16.03 -10.17
N LEU A 479 3.57 -14.85 -10.33
CA LEU A 479 3.48 -14.07 -11.56
C LEU A 479 4.11 -14.79 -12.75
N LEU A 480 5.26 -15.44 -12.55
CA LEU A 480 5.89 -16.25 -13.61
C LEU A 480 4.98 -17.40 -14.03
N LEU A 481 4.37 -18.09 -13.07
CA LEU A 481 3.38 -19.14 -13.35
C LEU A 481 2.18 -18.60 -14.13
N ASN A 482 1.64 -17.45 -13.70
CA ASN A 482 0.55 -16.75 -14.41
C ASN A 482 0.92 -16.46 -15.86
N LEU A 483 2.09 -15.86 -16.11
CA LEU A 483 2.56 -15.52 -17.46
C LEU A 483 2.75 -16.75 -18.33
N VAL A 484 3.34 -17.82 -17.80
CA VAL A 484 3.53 -19.08 -18.52
C VAL A 484 2.19 -19.71 -18.92
N VAL A 485 1.24 -19.78 -17.98
CA VAL A 485 -0.09 -20.34 -18.25
C VAL A 485 -0.85 -19.47 -19.25
N ALA A 486 -0.85 -18.15 -19.07
CA ALA A 486 -1.50 -17.22 -20.00
C ALA A 486 -0.91 -17.33 -21.41
N ALA A 487 0.41 -17.44 -21.52
CA ALA A 487 1.11 -17.62 -22.79
C ALA A 487 0.83 -18.98 -23.46
N ALA A 488 0.70 -20.05 -22.68
CA ALA A 488 0.39 -21.38 -23.19
C ALA A 488 -1.07 -21.51 -23.63
N VAL A 489 -2.01 -20.98 -22.84
CA VAL A 489 -3.46 -21.09 -23.13
C VAL A 489 -3.88 -20.19 -24.31
N THR A 490 -3.27 -19.03 -24.48
CA THR A 490 -3.62 -18.10 -25.57
C THR A 490 -3.56 -18.75 -26.97
N PRO A 491 -2.48 -19.41 -27.42
CA PRO A 491 -2.43 -20.08 -28.71
C PRO A 491 -3.40 -21.27 -28.80
N LEU A 492 -3.65 -21.98 -27.70
CA LEU A 492 -4.63 -23.08 -27.66
C LEU A 492 -6.05 -22.56 -27.94
N CYS A 493 -6.43 -21.43 -27.35
CA CYS A 493 -7.72 -20.80 -27.65
C CYS A 493 -7.85 -20.41 -29.14
N ARG A 494 -6.78 -19.93 -29.75
CA ARG A 494 -6.75 -19.61 -31.19
C ARG A 494 -6.84 -20.84 -32.06
N ALA A 495 -6.08 -21.89 -31.73
CA ALA A 495 -6.12 -23.17 -32.47
C ALA A 495 -7.51 -23.84 -32.36
N ALA A 496 -8.22 -23.66 -31.26
CA ALA A 496 -9.59 -24.11 -31.09
C ALA A 496 -10.64 -23.24 -31.83
N GLY A 497 -10.24 -22.22 -32.58
CA GLY A 497 -11.14 -21.35 -33.35
C GLY A 497 -12.00 -20.43 -32.48
N LEU A 498 -11.66 -20.23 -31.21
CA LEU A 498 -12.42 -19.40 -30.31
C LEU A 498 -12.30 -17.92 -30.70
N ARG A 499 -13.45 -17.26 -30.92
CA ARG A 499 -13.47 -15.82 -31.27
C ARG A 499 -12.93 -14.99 -30.12
N ARG A 500 -12.08 -14.02 -30.45
CA ARG A 500 -11.65 -12.99 -29.52
C ARG A 500 -12.83 -12.14 -29.09
N ALA A 501 -12.82 -11.71 -27.85
CA ALA A 501 -13.74 -10.68 -27.40
C ALA A 501 -13.38 -9.31 -28.03
N ASN A 502 -14.35 -8.41 -28.05
CA ASN A 502 -14.21 -7.10 -28.68
C ASN A 502 -13.30 -6.18 -27.84
N ASP A 503 -12.29 -5.60 -28.46
CA ASP A 503 -11.48 -4.53 -27.88
C ASP A 503 -12.16 -3.20 -28.20
N GLU A 504 -12.64 -2.53 -27.16
CA GLU A 504 -13.31 -1.23 -27.29
C GLU A 504 -12.30 -0.07 -27.40
N THR A 505 -11.01 -0.32 -27.10
CA THR A 505 -9.97 0.72 -27.14
C THR A 505 -9.39 0.89 -28.55
N THR A 506 -8.96 2.10 -28.86
CA THR A 506 -8.32 2.45 -30.13
C THR A 506 -6.92 2.99 -29.93
N ALA A 507 -6.07 2.97 -30.94
CA ALA A 507 -4.71 3.54 -30.86
C ALA A 507 -4.74 5.02 -30.42
N GLY A 508 -5.78 5.76 -30.83
CA GLY A 508 -5.99 7.14 -30.42
C GLY A 508 -6.17 7.35 -28.91
N ASP A 509 -6.76 6.38 -28.20
CA ASP A 509 -6.99 6.50 -26.75
C ASP A 509 -5.69 6.59 -25.95
N TYR A 510 -4.59 6.10 -26.51
CA TYR A 510 -3.26 6.08 -25.90
C TYR A 510 -2.35 7.25 -26.33
N ALA A 511 -2.76 8.03 -27.35
CA ALA A 511 -1.90 9.03 -28.00
C ALA A 511 -1.61 10.27 -27.14
N ASP A 512 -2.53 10.68 -26.27
CA ASP A 512 -2.39 11.88 -25.44
C ASP A 512 -1.40 11.74 -24.27
N ALA A 513 -0.95 10.53 -23.98
CA ALA A 513 0.11 10.32 -23.00
C ALA A 513 1.42 11.03 -23.35
N MET A 514 1.56 11.48 -24.58
CA MET A 514 2.76 12.14 -25.10
C MET A 514 2.59 13.66 -25.29
N ARG A 515 1.36 14.20 -25.30
CA ARG A 515 1.05 15.57 -25.71
C ARG A 515 0.41 16.46 -24.63
N SER A 516 -0.05 15.93 -23.51
CA SER A 516 -0.72 16.67 -22.42
C SER A 516 0.19 17.07 -21.26
#